data_3df8048b490257dc4a1ba2e2d2b20f77
#
_entry.id   3df8048b490257dc4a1ba2e2d2b20f77
#
_cell.length_a   1.000
_cell.length_b   1.000
_cell.length_c   1.000
_cell.angle_alpha   90.00
_cell.angle_beta   90.00
_cell.angle_gamma   90.00
#
_symmetry.space_group_name_H-M   'P 1'
#
loop_
_entity.id
_entity.type
_entity.pdbx_description
1 polymer ?
#
loop_
_entity_poly.entity_id
_entity_poly.type
_entity_poly.pdbx_seq_one_letter_code
_entity_poly.pdbx_strand_id
1 'polypeptide(L)'
;MRGTTTPPIAYDCMTSPLRPIVLIVDDECLIRSLAAEAFLDDGFLVLEAEHAAEALLVHATGGPVHVLFTDVNMPGKMNGIDLAEHLKTLSPELCVIVASGLPVLRPIEHVPATFVAKPYDIHAVCATARELLAA
;
A
#
# COMPACT_ATOMS: atom_id res chain seq x y z
N MET A 1 -0.05 37.16 -1.41
CA MET A 1 -0.16 37.24 -1.32
C MET A 1 -0.32 37.03 -1.07
N ARG A 2 -0.16 36.87 -1.09
CA ARG A 2 -0.19 36.85 -0.99
C ARG A 2 -0.32 36.59 -0.72
N GLY A 3 -0.03 36.50 -0.81
CA GLY A 3 -0.05 36.45 -0.66
C GLY A 3 -0.06 35.93 -0.55
N THR A 4 0.04 35.90 -0.39
CA THR A 4 0.07 35.55 -0.31
C THR A 4 0.07 34.87 -0.21
N THR A 5 0.12 34.74 -0.14
CA THR A 5 0.13 34.18 -0.12
C THR A 5 0.00 33.35 0.03
N THR A 6 0.02 32.97 0.07
CA THR A 6 -0.15 32.27 0.13
C THR A 6 -0.11 31.48 0.16
N PRO A 7 -0.13 31.13 0.14
CA PRO A 7 -0.09 30.27 0.02
C PRO A 7 0.01 29.43 -0.18
N PRO A 8 0.14 29.09 -0.19
CA PRO A 8 0.09 28.26 -0.53
C PRO A 8 -0.13 27.39 -0.44
N ILE A 9 -0.22 27.21 -0.37
CA ILE A 9 -0.63 26.48 -0.35
C ILE A 9 -1.22 26.02 -0.51
N ALA A 10 -1.37 26.10 -0.76
CA ALA A 10 -1.95 25.84 -1.09
C ALA A 10 -2.05 25.43 -1.68
N TYR A 11 -1.78 25.30 -1.97
CA TYR A 11 -1.80 25.09 -2.59
C TYR A 11 -1.74 24.35 -3.11
N ASP A 12 -1.30 24.56 -3.34
CA ASP A 12 -1.16 23.74 -3.79
C ASP A 12 -1.67 22.81 -3.50
N CYS A 13 -2.26 22.92 -3.08
CA CYS A 13 -2.85 21.83 -2.69
C CYS A 13 -3.65 21.17 -3.65
N MET A 14 -4.01 21.66 -4.59
CA MET A 14 -4.70 21.00 -5.47
C MET A 14 -3.97 20.09 -6.22
N THR A 15 -2.94 20.56 -6.62
CA THR A 15 -2.14 19.72 -7.36
C THR A 15 -1.13 19.19 -6.54
N SER A 16 -1.00 19.75 -5.45
CA SER A 16 -0.07 19.31 -4.62
C SER A 16 -0.18 17.93 -4.50
N PRO A 17 0.80 17.23 -4.72
CA PRO A 17 0.76 15.86 -4.49
C PRO A 17 0.45 15.69 -3.07
N LEU A 18 -0.75 15.39 -2.84
CA LEU A 18 -1.07 14.85 -1.60
C LEU A 18 -0.19 13.65 -1.44
N ARG A 19 0.25 13.42 -0.23
CA ARG A 19 1.08 12.25 0.04
C ARG A 19 0.25 11.02 -0.21
N PRO A 20 0.74 10.09 -1.01
CA PRO A 20 0.00 8.86 -1.24
C PRO A 20 -0.04 8.02 0.03
N ILE A 21 -1.11 7.26 0.19
CA ILE A 21 -1.32 6.44 1.38
C ILE A 21 -1.09 4.99 1.02
N VAL A 22 -0.20 4.32 1.76
CA VAL A 22 0.04 2.89 1.61
C VAL A 22 -0.55 2.17 2.82
N LEU A 23 -1.24 1.07 2.56
CA LEU A 23 -1.72 0.15 3.60
C LEU A 23 -0.78 -1.04 3.59
N ILE A 24 -0.07 -1.26 4.70
CA ILE A 24 0.89 -2.35 4.84
C ILE A 24 0.26 -3.42 5.70
N VAL A 25 0.18 -4.64 5.17
CA VAL A 25 -0.46 -5.75 5.85
C VAL A 25 0.53 -6.89 6.02
N ASP A 26 0.92 -7.16 7.26
CA ASP A 26 1.88 -8.21 7.58
C ASP A 26 1.69 -8.57 9.05
N ASP A 27 1.63 -9.85 9.35
CA ASP A 27 1.43 -10.31 10.72
C ASP A 27 2.72 -10.26 11.55
N GLU A 28 3.87 -10.05 10.91
CA GLU A 28 5.13 -9.90 11.63
C GLU A 28 5.36 -8.43 11.95
N CYS A 29 5.17 -8.10 13.21
CA CYS A 29 5.21 -6.72 13.68
C CYS A 29 6.51 -6.00 13.32
N LEU A 30 7.66 -6.66 13.49
CA LEU A 30 8.93 -6.02 13.21
C LEU A 30 9.11 -5.73 11.72
N ILE A 31 8.77 -6.69 10.88
CA ILE A 31 8.87 -6.51 9.43
C ILE A 31 7.93 -5.39 8.98
N ARG A 32 6.71 -5.38 9.51
CA ARG A 32 5.74 -4.35 9.19
C ARG A 32 6.22 -2.96 9.61
N SER A 33 6.82 -2.87 10.80
CA SER A 33 7.35 -1.59 11.30
C SER A 33 8.49 -1.06 10.46
N LEU A 34 9.38 -1.95 10.01
CA LEU A 34 10.50 -1.54 9.16
C LEU A 34 9.98 -1.04 7.81
N ALA A 35 8.99 -1.71 7.25
CA ALA A 35 8.40 -1.28 6.01
C ALA A 35 7.69 0.06 6.18
N ALA A 36 6.97 0.24 7.28
CA ALA A 36 6.28 1.49 7.57
C ALA A 36 7.27 2.66 7.64
N GLU A 37 8.39 2.44 8.30
CA GLU A 37 9.39 3.49 8.44
C GLU A 37 9.97 3.88 7.08
N ALA A 38 10.26 2.90 6.23
CA ALA A 38 10.81 3.17 4.91
C ALA A 38 9.83 3.94 4.03
N PHE A 39 8.55 3.58 4.07
CA PHE A 39 7.54 4.29 3.30
C PHE A 39 7.35 5.72 3.82
N LEU A 40 7.36 5.91 5.13
CA LEU A 40 7.26 7.26 5.71
C LEU A 40 8.43 8.12 5.25
N ASP A 41 9.65 7.56 5.29
CA ASP A 41 10.84 8.29 4.84
C ASP A 41 10.76 8.64 3.36
N ASP A 42 10.05 7.83 2.60
CA ASP A 42 9.91 8.03 1.17
C ASP A 42 8.72 8.92 0.80
N GLY A 43 8.06 9.51 1.78
CA GLY A 43 7.01 10.50 1.56
C GLY A 43 5.59 9.97 1.57
N PHE A 44 5.38 8.71 1.93
CA PHE A 44 4.03 8.14 2.02
C PHE A 44 3.42 8.40 3.39
N LEU A 45 2.11 8.45 3.43
CA LEU A 45 1.37 8.25 4.68
C LEU A 45 1.15 6.75 4.80
N VAL A 46 1.20 6.21 6.02
CA VAL A 46 1.16 4.77 6.22
C VAL A 46 0.02 4.36 7.14
N LEU A 47 -0.71 3.34 6.70
CA LEU A 47 -1.67 2.64 7.54
C LEU A 47 -1.16 1.21 7.67
N GLU A 48 -1.40 0.58 8.82
CA GLU A 48 -0.90 -0.76 9.08
C GLU A 48 -2.01 -1.69 9.53
N ALA A 49 -1.89 -2.97 9.18
CA ALA A 49 -2.80 -4.01 9.64
C ALA A 49 -2.03 -5.31 9.79
N GLU A 50 -2.45 -6.15 10.75
CA GLU A 50 -1.78 -7.41 11.02
C GLU A 50 -2.30 -8.55 10.16
N HIS A 51 -3.52 -8.45 9.67
CA HIS A 51 -4.15 -9.50 8.88
C HIS A 51 -5.27 -8.89 8.03
N ALA A 52 -5.86 -9.72 7.20
CA ALA A 52 -6.84 -9.24 6.22
C ALA A 52 -8.07 -8.61 6.85
N ALA A 53 -8.60 -9.19 7.91
CA ALA A 53 -9.80 -8.64 8.56
C ALA A 53 -9.55 -7.23 9.07
N GLU A 54 -8.39 -7.01 9.70
CA GLU A 54 -8.04 -5.68 10.17
C GLU A 54 -7.81 -4.72 8.99
N ALA A 55 -7.19 -5.24 7.92
CA ALA A 55 -6.95 -4.43 6.74
C ALA A 55 -8.26 -3.92 6.13
N LEU A 56 -9.29 -4.76 6.10
CA LEU A 56 -10.59 -4.34 5.58
C LEU A 56 -11.18 -3.22 6.43
N LEU A 57 -11.04 -3.32 7.75
CA LEU A 57 -11.55 -2.31 8.66
C LEU A 57 -10.78 -1.00 8.49
N VAL A 58 -9.46 -1.07 8.41
CA VAL A 58 -8.60 0.10 8.22
C VAL A 58 -8.93 0.77 6.89
N HIS A 59 -9.12 -0.01 5.84
CA HIS A 59 -9.46 0.52 4.52
C HIS A 59 -10.81 1.26 4.58
N ALA A 60 -11.76 0.71 5.30
CA ALA A 60 -13.10 1.30 5.38
C ALA A 60 -13.11 2.61 6.17
N THR A 61 -12.20 2.78 7.13
CA THR A 61 -12.24 3.91 8.07
C THR A 61 -11.07 4.87 7.94
N GLY A 62 -10.00 4.48 7.27
CA GLY A 62 -8.75 5.23 7.26
C GLY A 62 -8.60 6.23 6.12
N GLY A 63 -9.60 6.39 5.29
CA GLY A 63 -9.53 7.28 4.14
C GLY A 63 -9.00 6.56 2.90
N PRO A 64 -8.74 7.30 1.83
CA PRO A 64 -8.33 6.65 0.58
C PRO A 64 -6.98 5.95 0.71
N VAL A 65 -6.87 4.78 0.09
CA VAL A 65 -5.62 4.03 0.04
C VAL A 65 -5.20 3.95 -1.42
N HIS A 66 -3.96 4.28 -1.69
CA HIS A 66 -3.42 4.32 -3.05
C HIS A 66 -2.61 3.08 -3.38
N VAL A 67 -1.96 2.50 -2.38
CA VAL A 67 -1.11 1.32 -2.55
C VAL A 67 -1.42 0.32 -1.43
N LEU A 68 -1.61 -0.93 -1.80
CA LEU A 68 -1.69 -2.04 -0.86
C LEU A 68 -0.39 -2.81 -0.97
N PHE A 69 0.33 -2.94 0.14
CA PHE A 69 1.52 -3.78 0.21
C PHE A 69 1.24 -4.87 1.23
N THR A 70 1.03 -6.08 0.77
CA THR A 70 0.58 -7.17 1.63
C THR A 70 1.43 -8.43 1.47
N ASP A 71 1.58 -9.16 2.57
CA ASP A 71 2.10 -10.52 2.56
C ASP A 71 0.99 -11.43 2.02
N VAL A 72 1.37 -12.52 1.36
CA VAL A 72 0.40 -13.53 0.90
C VAL A 72 -0.10 -14.33 2.09
N ASN A 73 0.85 -14.86 2.89
CA ASN A 73 0.49 -15.77 3.97
C ASN A 73 0.23 -15.01 5.26
N MET A 74 -1.02 -15.03 5.68
CA MET A 74 -1.45 -14.37 6.91
C MET A 74 -2.45 -15.27 7.62
N PRO A 75 -2.58 -15.15 8.93
CA PRO A 75 -3.58 -15.94 9.66
C PRO A 75 -4.98 -15.50 9.28
N GLY A 76 -5.94 -16.42 9.40
CA GLY A 76 -7.34 -16.14 9.09
C GLY A 76 -7.78 -16.78 7.79
N LYS A 77 -9.00 -16.47 7.39
CA LYS A 77 -9.61 -17.10 6.23
C LYS A 77 -9.16 -16.48 4.91
N MET A 78 -8.76 -15.23 4.95
CA MET A 78 -8.40 -14.48 3.74
C MET A 78 -6.89 -14.28 3.72
N ASN A 79 -6.24 -14.68 2.65
CA ASN A 79 -4.81 -14.41 2.48
C ASN A 79 -4.61 -13.07 1.76
N GLY A 80 -3.36 -12.70 1.50
CA GLY A 80 -3.07 -11.41 0.86
C GLY A 80 -3.61 -11.29 -0.55
N ILE A 81 -3.69 -12.38 -1.28
CA ILE A 81 -4.24 -12.36 -2.63
C ILE A 81 -5.75 -12.13 -2.59
N ASP A 82 -6.43 -12.83 -1.68
CA ASP A 82 -7.87 -12.65 -1.48
C ASP A 82 -8.17 -11.22 -1.07
N LEU A 83 -7.36 -10.67 -0.17
CA LEU A 83 -7.49 -9.30 0.28
C LEU A 83 -7.33 -8.32 -0.89
N ALA A 84 -6.32 -8.54 -1.72
CA ALA A 84 -6.06 -7.67 -2.86
C ALA A 84 -7.23 -7.69 -3.84
N GLU A 85 -7.77 -8.88 -4.11
CA GLU A 85 -8.92 -9.00 -4.99
C GLU A 85 -10.12 -8.26 -4.44
N HIS A 86 -10.37 -8.41 -3.14
CA HIS A 86 -11.50 -7.75 -2.49
C HIS A 86 -11.36 -6.23 -2.51
N LEU A 87 -10.20 -5.72 -2.12
CA LEU A 87 -9.97 -4.28 -2.07
C LEU A 87 -9.97 -3.65 -3.47
N LYS A 88 -9.53 -4.39 -4.47
CA LYS A 88 -9.52 -3.89 -5.83
C LYS A 88 -10.95 -3.71 -6.38
N THR A 89 -11.89 -4.54 -5.93
CA THR A 89 -13.28 -4.34 -6.33
C THR A 89 -13.85 -3.05 -5.72
N LEU A 90 -13.39 -2.68 -4.53
CA LEU A 90 -13.84 -1.47 -3.86
C LEU A 90 -13.10 -0.23 -4.38
N SER A 91 -11.86 -0.40 -4.79
CA SER A 91 -11.01 0.70 -5.25
C SER A 91 -10.27 0.24 -6.50
N PRO A 92 -10.88 0.37 -7.67
CA PRO A 92 -10.28 -0.17 -8.91
C PRO A 92 -8.92 0.42 -9.27
N GLU A 93 -8.61 1.61 -8.75
CA GLU A 93 -7.33 2.26 -9.06
C GLU A 93 -6.22 1.88 -8.09
N LEU A 94 -6.52 1.04 -7.10
CA LEU A 94 -5.55 0.64 -6.11
C LEU A 94 -4.37 -0.08 -6.76
N CYS A 95 -3.15 0.34 -6.39
CA CYS A 95 -1.94 -0.36 -6.82
C CYS A 95 -1.63 -1.44 -5.80
N VAL A 96 -1.33 -2.64 -6.26
CA VAL A 96 -1.14 -3.80 -5.38
C VAL A 96 0.26 -4.36 -5.51
N ILE A 97 0.95 -4.52 -4.40
CA ILE A 97 2.25 -5.20 -4.32
C ILE A 97 2.09 -6.33 -3.31
N VAL A 98 2.44 -7.54 -3.73
CA VAL A 98 2.29 -8.74 -2.90
C VAL A 98 3.66 -9.36 -2.66
N ALA A 99 3.99 -9.59 -1.39
CA ALA A 99 5.25 -10.21 -1.01
C ALA A 99 5.05 -11.67 -0.65
N SER A 100 5.88 -12.56 -1.19
CA SER A 100 5.76 -13.99 -0.93
C SER A 100 7.13 -14.64 -0.82
N GLY A 101 7.28 -15.54 0.14
CA GLY A 101 8.48 -16.34 0.28
C GLY A 101 8.47 -17.59 -0.59
N LEU A 102 7.31 -17.90 -1.17
CA LEU A 102 7.16 -19.09 -2.01
C LEU A 102 6.61 -18.65 -3.36
N PRO A 103 6.85 -19.43 -4.41
CA PRO A 103 6.28 -19.11 -5.71
C PRO A 103 4.76 -19.03 -5.59
N VAL A 104 4.19 -18.05 -6.27
CA VAL A 104 2.74 -17.93 -6.33
C VAL A 104 2.26 -18.85 -7.42
N LEU A 105 1.55 -19.90 -7.01
CA LEU A 105 1.10 -20.92 -7.96
C LEU A 105 -0.23 -20.58 -8.59
N ARG A 106 -0.98 -19.69 -7.98
CA ARG A 106 -2.28 -19.27 -8.51
C ARG A 106 -2.16 -17.86 -9.08
N PRO A 107 -2.37 -17.68 -10.37
CA PRO A 107 -2.32 -16.35 -10.93
C PRO A 107 -3.49 -15.52 -10.41
N ILE A 108 -3.28 -14.23 -10.30
CA ILE A 108 -4.35 -13.31 -9.97
C ILE A 108 -4.89 -12.82 -11.31
N GLU A 109 -6.00 -13.42 -11.73
CA GLU A 109 -6.50 -13.16 -13.07
C GLU A 109 -7.22 -11.83 -13.21
N HIS A 110 -7.81 -11.37 -12.12
CA HIS A 110 -8.65 -10.18 -12.18
C HIS A 110 -8.02 -8.95 -11.55
N VAL A 111 -6.82 -9.09 -11.00
CA VAL A 111 -6.18 -7.99 -10.28
C VAL A 111 -4.76 -7.85 -10.74
N PRO A 112 -4.44 -6.75 -11.42
CA PRO A 112 -3.02 -6.49 -11.71
C PRO A 112 -2.30 -6.30 -10.39
N ALA A 113 -1.29 -7.09 -10.15
CA ALA A 113 -0.49 -7.00 -8.94
C ALA A 113 0.96 -7.23 -9.28
N THR A 114 1.84 -6.55 -8.54
CA THR A 114 3.27 -6.76 -8.65
C THR A 114 3.68 -7.68 -7.51
N PHE A 115 4.39 -8.73 -7.85
CA PHE A 115 4.87 -9.70 -6.85
C PHE A 115 6.33 -9.44 -6.55
N VAL A 116 6.69 -9.46 -5.26
CA VAL A 116 8.08 -9.36 -4.84
C VAL A 116 8.42 -10.59 -4.00
N ALA A 117 9.63 -11.09 -4.19
CA ALA A 117 10.08 -12.27 -3.44
C ALA A 117 10.64 -11.86 -2.09
N LYS A 118 10.45 -12.70 -1.09
CA LYS A 118 11.07 -12.53 0.21
C LYS A 118 12.41 -13.26 0.23
N PRO A 119 13.42 -12.72 0.86
CA PRO A 119 13.45 -11.41 1.49
C PRO A 119 13.53 -10.31 0.43
N TYR A 120 12.81 -9.22 0.65
CA TYR A 120 12.78 -8.13 -0.30
C TYR A 120 13.60 -6.94 0.23
N ASP A 121 14.01 -6.08 -0.70
CA ASP A 121 14.63 -4.82 -0.36
C ASP A 121 13.50 -3.79 -0.26
N ILE A 122 13.25 -3.28 0.94
CA ILE A 122 12.12 -2.37 1.15
C ILE A 122 12.26 -1.08 0.34
N HIS A 123 13.48 -0.63 0.09
CA HIS A 123 13.66 0.57 -0.71
C HIS A 123 13.26 0.33 -2.16
N ALA A 124 13.52 -0.87 -2.68
CA ALA A 124 13.07 -1.25 -4.01
C ALA A 124 11.54 -1.34 -4.06
N VAL A 125 10.91 -1.81 -2.99
CA VAL A 125 9.45 -1.86 -2.90
C VAL A 125 8.87 -0.45 -2.93
N CYS A 126 9.45 0.48 -2.20
CA CYS A 126 9.00 1.88 -2.22
C CYS A 126 9.13 2.48 -3.62
N ALA A 127 10.24 2.19 -4.31
CA ALA A 127 10.43 2.67 -5.67
C ALA A 127 9.39 2.09 -6.62
N THR A 128 9.07 0.81 -6.46
CA THR A 128 8.03 0.15 -7.25
C THR A 128 6.68 0.82 -7.02
N ALA A 129 6.36 1.13 -5.77
CA ALA A 129 5.10 1.81 -5.45
C ALA A 129 5.01 3.16 -6.15
N ARG A 130 6.11 3.91 -6.15
CA ARG A 130 6.15 5.20 -6.84
C ARG A 130 5.95 5.04 -8.33
N GLU A 131 6.56 4.03 -8.92
CA GLU A 131 6.42 3.78 -10.36
C GLU A 131 4.98 3.42 -10.72
N LEU A 132 4.35 2.60 -9.90
CA LEU A 132 2.97 2.21 -10.13
C LEU A 132 2.02 3.41 -10.04
N LEU A 133 2.28 4.31 -9.11
CA LEU A 133 1.45 5.51 -8.96
C LEU A 133 1.64 6.50 -10.10
N ALA A 134 2.80 6.49 -10.73
CA ALA A 134 3.09 7.40 -11.83
C ALA A 134 2.58 6.90 -13.17
N ALA A 135 2.21 5.64 -13.23
CA ALA A 135 1.77 5.02 -14.50
C ALA A 135 0.36 5.46 -14.92
#